data_8c6834959ae2b5563067ce5d8ddba1c7
#
_entry.id   8c6834959ae2b5563067ce5d8ddba1c7
#
_cell.length_a   1.000
_cell.length_b   1.000
_cell.length_c   1.000
_cell.angle_alpha   90.00
_cell.angle_beta   90.00
_cell.angle_gamma   90.00
#
_symmetry.space_group_name_H-M   'P 1'
#
loop_
_entity.id
_entity.type
_entity.pdbx_description
1 polymer ?
#
loop_
_entity_poly.entity_id
_entity_poly.type
_entity_poly.pdbx_seq_one_letter_code
_entity_poly.pdbx_strand_id
1 'polypeptide(L)'
;MTYKLSPSKLNLMEDCPRCFWLAVVKKIDRPSSPMASIVIKMDSIIKHYFEKYRERGQLPPIVDGKVNGKLPHGMPKTLYHKENEQITLMGRPDEYLEIEGGYIVPFDHKTKSKAPEETHSAYQLQLDVYSFLLKVNGYKTTNKAYLAYYYPDDCDIHTGMDIHCAVVEVKTNYDRVLKLLQRANKILNGDIPHSSKDCNFCKWKIIKI
;
A
#
# COMPACT_ATOMS: atom_id res chain seq x y z
N MET A 1 -3.78 -24.55 -8.69
CA MET A 1 -4.24 -23.15 -8.84
C MET A 1 -3.19 -22.24 -8.24
N THR A 2 -2.91 -21.10 -8.89
CA THR A 2 -1.98 -20.10 -8.37
C THR A 2 -2.75 -18.86 -7.88
N TYR A 3 -2.38 -18.35 -6.71
CA TYR A 3 -3.01 -17.20 -6.07
C TYR A 3 -2.06 -16.00 -6.09
N LYS A 4 -2.52 -14.86 -6.61
CA LYS A 4 -1.79 -13.59 -6.52
C LYS A 4 -2.32 -12.81 -5.32
N LEU A 5 -1.45 -12.55 -4.35
CA LEU A 5 -1.74 -11.76 -3.16
C LEU A 5 -1.14 -10.36 -3.29
N SER A 6 -1.82 -9.39 -2.75
CA SER A 6 -1.38 -7.98 -2.67
C SER A 6 -1.52 -7.48 -1.23
N PRO A 7 -0.95 -6.32 -0.87
CA PRO A 7 -1.18 -5.72 0.44
C PRO A 7 -2.66 -5.62 0.82
N SER A 8 -3.52 -5.24 -0.13
CA SER A 8 -4.97 -5.15 0.11
C SER A 8 -5.63 -6.52 0.38
N LYS A 9 -5.17 -7.59 -0.27
CA LYS A 9 -5.67 -8.95 0.02
C LYS A 9 -5.17 -9.44 1.39
N LEU A 10 -3.95 -9.10 1.80
CA LEU A 10 -3.46 -9.41 3.15
C LEU A 10 -4.21 -8.59 4.21
N ASN A 11 -4.49 -7.32 3.97
CA ASN A 11 -5.35 -6.52 4.84
C ASN A 11 -6.76 -7.12 4.96
N LEU A 12 -7.33 -7.60 3.86
CA LEU A 12 -8.63 -8.29 3.87
C LEU A 12 -8.59 -9.57 4.73
N MET A 13 -7.46 -10.31 4.72
CA MET A 13 -7.27 -11.49 5.55
C MET A 13 -7.22 -11.14 7.04
N GLU A 14 -6.53 -10.04 7.40
CA GLU A 14 -6.48 -9.53 8.77
C GLU A 14 -7.86 -9.10 9.26
N ASP A 15 -8.62 -8.41 8.41
CA ASP A 15 -9.97 -7.98 8.72
C ASP A 15 -10.96 -9.15 8.83
N CYS A 16 -10.97 -10.07 7.83
CA CYS A 16 -11.85 -11.23 7.85
C CYS A 16 -11.30 -12.39 6.99
N PRO A 17 -10.85 -13.50 7.61
CA PRO A 17 -10.31 -14.64 6.89
C PRO A 17 -11.30 -15.26 5.89
N ARG A 18 -12.60 -15.28 6.22
CA ARG A 18 -13.65 -15.78 5.31
C ARG A 18 -13.78 -14.92 4.05
N CYS A 19 -13.82 -13.59 4.21
CA CYS A 19 -13.86 -12.69 3.07
C CYS A 19 -12.61 -12.82 2.19
N PHE A 20 -11.43 -12.96 2.80
CA PHE A 20 -10.20 -13.23 2.08
C PHE A 20 -10.28 -14.51 1.27
N TRP A 21 -10.70 -15.62 1.89
CA TRP A 21 -10.84 -16.91 1.21
C TRP A 21 -11.82 -16.82 0.04
N LEU A 22 -13.00 -16.21 0.25
CA LEU A 22 -14.00 -16.01 -0.79
C LEU A 22 -13.45 -15.18 -1.97
N ALA A 23 -12.74 -14.09 -1.67
CA ALA A 23 -12.17 -13.22 -2.69
C ALA A 23 -11.04 -13.89 -3.49
N VAL A 24 -10.22 -14.72 -2.84
CA VAL A 24 -9.06 -15.33 -3.48
C VAL A 24 -9.42 -16.65 -4.17
N VAL A 25 -10.20 -17.52 -3.52
CA VAL A 25 -10.53 -18.87 -4.02
C VAL A 25 -11.76 -18.85 -4.91
N LYS A 26 -12.84 -18.20 -4.47
CA LYS A 26 -14.12 -18.18 -5.18
C LYS A 26 -14.31 -16.97 -6.10
N LYS A 27 -13.39 -15.99 -6.05
CA LYS A 27 -13.49 -14.71 -6.80
C LYS A 27 -14.75 -13.91 -6.43
N ILE A 28 -15.20 -14.05 -5.20
CA ILE A 28 -16.32 -13.31 -4.63
C ILE A 28 -15.73 -12.20 -3.77
N ASP A 29 -15.58 -11.02 -4.34
CA ASP A 29 -15.10 -9.83 -3.63
C ASP A 29 -16.21 -9.18 -2.80
N ARG A 30 -15.80 -8.43 -1.77
CA ARG A 30 -16.71 -7.52 -1.07
C ARG A 30 -17.23 -6.46 -2.04
N PRO A 31 -18.48 -6.00 -1.90
CA PRO A 31 -18.93 -4.81 -2.62
C PRO A 31 -17.96 -3.65 -2.34
N SER A 32 -17.48 -3.02 -3.39
CA SER A 32 -16.66 -1.81 -3.27
C SER A 32 -17.57 -0.59 -3.17
N SER A 33 -17.26 0.32 -2.24
CA SER A 33 -17.85 1.66 -2.27
C SER A 33 -17.28 2.45 -3.46
N PRO A 34 -18.08 3.26 -4.13
CA PRO A 34 -17.54 4.19 -5.14
C PRO A 34 -16.47 5.07 -4.51
N MET A 35 -15.31 5.16 -5.15
CA MET A 35 -14.28 6.10 -4.74
C MET A 35 -14.67 7.49 -5.21
N ALA A 36 -14.54 8.49 -4.33
CA ALA A 36 -14.82 9.87 -4.71
C ALA A 36 -13.92 10.30 -5.88
N SER A 37 -14.50 10.89 -6.92
CA SER A 37 -13.79 11.27 -8.15
C SER A 37 -12.64 12.24 -7.88
N ILE A 38 -12.78 13.11 -6.87
CA ILE A 38 -11.72 14.02 -6.44
C ILE A 38 -10.47 13.28 -5.95
N VAL A 39 -10.62 12.17 -5.24
CA VAL A 39 -9.50 11.35 -4.75
C VAL A 39 -8.77 10.69 -5.92
N ILE A 40 -9.50 10.19 -6.91
CA ILE A 40 -8.93 9.62 -8.14
C ILE A 40 -8.16 10.70 -8.91
N LYS A 41 -8.73 11.89 -9.01
CA LYS A 41 -8.08 13.01 -9.71
C LYS A 41 -6.82 13.47 -8.98
N MET A 42 -6.84 13.55 -7.64
CA MET A 42 -5.67 13.88 -6.83
C MET A 42 -4.54 12.87 -7.00
N ASP A 43 -4.83 11.57 -6.96
CA ASP A 43 -3.84 10.50 -7.23
C ASP A 43 -3.16 10.69 -8.60
N SER A 44 -3.96 10.97 -9.63
CA SER A 44 -3.44 11.24 -10.97
C SER A 44 -2.56 12.50 -11.03
N ILE A 45 -2.95 13.57 -10.36
CA ILE A 45 -2.16 14.85 -10.31
C ILE A 45 -0.83 14.59 -9.61
N ILE A 46 -0.83 13.91 -8.46
CA ILE A 46 0.38 13.63 -7.68
C ILE A 46 1.35 12.78 -8.51
N LYS A 47 0.88 11.69 -9.11
CA LYS A 47 1.71 10.81 -9.95
C LYS A 47 2.34 11.54 -11.13
N HIS A 48 1.55 12.36 -11.83
CA HIS A 48 2.06 13.15 -12.96
C HIS A 48 3.05 14.24 -12.51
N TYR A 49 2.82 14.82 -11.33
CA TYR A 49 3.74 15.77 -10.74
C TYR A 49 5.09 15.12 -10.41
N PHE A 50 5.09 13.96 -9.75
CA PHE A 50 6.32 13.23 -9.44
C PHE A 50 7.07 12.73 -10.67
N GLU A 51 6.38 12.34 -11.74
CA GLU A 51 6.99 11.92 -13.01
C GLU A 51 7.96 12.95 -13.56
N LYS A 52 7.57 14.25 -13.54
CA LYS A 52 8.40 15.37 -14.03
C LYS A 52 9.73 15.50 -13.29
N TYR A 53 9.75 15.16 -12.00
CA TYR A 53 10.94 15.25 -11.16
C TYR A 53 11.77 13.96 -11.17
N ARG A 54 11.13 12.82 -11.38
CA ARG A 54 11.81 11.52 -11.51
C ARG A 54 12.76 11.50 -12.70
N GLU A 55 12.38 12.11 -13.82
CA GLU A 55 13.26 12.25 -15.00
C GLU A 55 14.56 13.01 -14.68
N ARG A 56 14.56 13.84 -13.66
CA ARG A 56 15.72 14.61 -13.19
C ARG A 56 16.42 13.98 -11.98
N GLY A 57 15.90 12.89 -11.44
CA GLY A 57 16.39 12.27 -10.21
C GLY A 57 16.25 13.17 -8.97
N GLN A 58 15.29 14.10 -8.98
CA GLN A 58 15.09 15.11 -7.93
C GLN A 58 13.80 14.87 -7.17
N LEU A 59 13.74 15.35 -5.93
CA LEU A 59 12.48 15.43 -5.20
C LEU A 59 11.66 16.63 -5.67
N PRO A 60 10.32 16.48 -5.78
CA PRO A 60 9.45 17.61 -6.01
C PRO A 60 9.48 18.61 -4.83
N PRO A 61 9.37 19.95 -5.08
CA PRO A 61 9.39 20.96 -4.03
C PRO A 61 8.43 20.73 -2.87
N ILE A 62 7.27 20.11 -3.12
CA ILE A 62 6.27 19.83 -2.08
C ILE A 62 6.75 18.86 -1.00
N VAL A 63 7.75 18.03 -1.27
CA VAL A 63 8.38 17.07 -0.34
C VAL A 63 9.85 17.38 -0.08
N ASP A 64 10.45 18.33 -0.80
CA ASP A 64 11.82 18.76 -0.61
C ASP A 64 12.00 19.37 0.80
N GLY A 65 13.11 19.03 1.46
CA GLY A 65 13.35 19.40 2.85
C GLY A 65 12.52 18.64 3.90
N LYS A 66 11.54 17.81 3.49
CA LYS A 66 10.71 16.96 4.39
C LYS A 66 11.19 15.53 4.45
N VAL A 67 11.97 15.10 3.47
CA VAL A 67 12.63 13.82 3.42
C VAL A 67 13.96 13.96 2.68
N ASN A 68 14.99 13.25 3.14
CA ASN A 68 16.29 13.23 2.47
C ASN A 68 16.35 12.09 1.47
N GLY A 69 16.78 12.38 0.23
CA GLY A 69 16.93 11.38 -0.81
C GLY A 69 16.67 11.94 -2.20
N LYS A 70 16.57 11.03 -3.16
CA LYS A 70 16.25 11.34 -4.56
C LYS A 70 15.32 10.26 -5.13
N LEU A 71 14.64 10.58 -6.24
CA LEU A 71 13.84 9.60 -6.97
C LEU A 71 14.79 8.76 -7.87
N PRO A 72 14.93 7.44 -7.64
CA PRO A 72 15.80 6.60 -8.47
C PRO A 72 15.17 6.34 -9.85
N HIS A 73 16.05 6.19 -10.86
CA HIS A 73 15.63 5.79 -12.21
C HIS A 73 15.51 4.26 -12.33
N GLY A 74 14.72 3.82 -13.32
CA GLY A 74 14.70 2.43 -13.74
C GLY A 74 14.06 1.45 -12.75
N MET A 75 13.35 1.93 -11.75
CA MET A 75 12.69 1.06 -10.78
C MET A 75 11.47 0.35 -11.39
N PRO A 76 11.25 -0.93 -11.04
CA PRO A 76 10.12 -1.67 -11.58
C PRO A 76 8.79 -1.14 -11.04
N LYS A 77 7.77 -1.03 -11.90
CA LYS A 77 6.42 -0.64 -11.48
C LYS A 77 5.77 -1.64 -10.54
N THR A 78 6.17 -2.91 -10.60
CA THR A 78 5.61 -3.98 -9.77
C THR A 78 6.71 -4.94 -9.35
N LEU A 79 6.74 -5.25 -8.07
CA LEU A 79 7.63 -6.25 -7.47
C LEU A 79 6.85 -7.52 -7.21
N TYR A 80 7.51 -8.66 -7.34
CA TYR A 80 6.92 -9.99 -7.13
C TYR A 80 7.82 -10.83 -6.22
N HIS A 81 7.18 -11.71 -5.44
CA HIS A 81 7.84 -12.77 -4.70
C HIS A 81 7.02 -14.05 -4.81
N LYS A 82 7.63 -15.10 -5.33
CA LYS A 82 7.02 -16.44 -5.36
C LYS A 82 7.28 -17.11 -4.01
N GLU A 83 6.27 -17.13 -3.15
CA GLU A 83 6.36 -17.75 -1.84
C GLU A 83 6.43 -19.29 -1.95
N ASN A 84 5.62 -19.86 -2.86
CA ASN A 84 5.60 -21.27 -3.20
C ASN A 84 4.92 -21.46 -4.57
N GLU A 85 4.67 -22.74 -4.97
CA GLU A 85 4.04 -23.06 -6.25
C GLU A 85 2.61 -22.50 -6.39
N GLN A 86 1.96 -22.15 -5.30
CA GLN A 86 0.56 -21.68 -5.29
C GLN A 86 0.44 -20.18 -5.00
N ILE A 87 1.38 -19.56 -4.29
CA ILE A 87 1.26 -18.19 -3.81
C ILE A 87 2.36 -17.31 -4.39
N THR A 88 1.95 -16.25 -5.03
CA THR A 88 2.81 -15.14 -5.45
C THR A 88 2.34 -13.86 -4.77
N LEU A 89 3.21 -13.24 -3.96
CA LEU A 89 3.00 -11.90 -3.43
C LEU A 89 3.40 -10.88 -4.48
N MET A 90 2.60 -9.83 -4.64
CA MET A 90 2.91 -8.71 -5.51
C MET A 90 2.67 -7.38 -4.80
N GLY A 91 3.48 -6.39 -5.13
CA GLY A 91 3.33 -5.03 -4.65
C GLY A 91 3.66 -4.02 -5.73
N ARG A 92 2.95 -2.90 -5.69
CA ARG A 92 3.15 -1.78 -6.61
C ARG A 92 3.27 -0.50 -5.79
N PRO A 93 4.49 -0.16 -5.32
CA PRO A 93 4.74 1.13 -4.68
C PRO A 93 4.40 2.28 -5.64
N ASP A 94 3.90 3.37 -5.09
CA ASP A 94 3.67 4.57 -5.90
C ASP A 94 5.01 5.15 -6.36
N GLU A 95 5.97 5.25 -5.42
CA GLU A 95 7.31 5.73 -5.66
C GLU A 95 8.36 4.90 -4.90
N TYR A 96 9.61 5.10 -5.27
CA TYR A 96 10.79 4.66 -4.53
C TYR A 96 11.63 5.87 -4.18
N LEU A 97 12.31 5.81 -3.05
CA LEU A 97 13.26 6.81 -2.62
C LEU A 97 14.63 6.17 -2.43
N GLU A 98 15.65 6.72 -3.06
CA GLU A 98 17.04 6.39 -2.77
C GLU A 98 17.55 7.34 -1.68
N ILE A 99 17.78 6.80 -0.49
CA ILE A 99 18.27 7.54 0.67
C ILE A 99 19.79 7.35 0.83
N GLU A 100 20.36 8.04 1.83
CA GLU A 100 21.80 7.98 2.13
C GLU A 100 22.32 6.54 2.17
N GLY A 101 23.53 6.34 1.62
CA GLY A 101 24.14 5.01 1.48
C GLY A 101 23.61 4.16 0.32
N GLY A 102 22.75 4.73 -0.55
CA GLY A 102 22.19 4.03 -1.71
C GLY A 102 21.11 3.00 -1.34
N TYR A 103 20.44 3.18 -0.21
CA TYR A 103 19.31 2.34 0.17
C TYR A 103 18.05 2.77 -0.55
N ILE A 104 17.34 1.80 -1.14
CA ILE A 104 16.03 2.00 -1.78
C ILE A 104 14.94 1.68 -0.76
N VAL A 105 14.02 2.61 -0.57
CA VAL A 105 12.88 2.46 0.35
C VAL A 105 11.57 2.83 -0.33
N PRO A 106 10.42 2.27 0.09
CA PRO A 106 9.12 2.65 -0.45
C PRO A 106 8.74 4.07 -0.04
N PHE A 107 8.12 4.78 -0.96
CA PHE A 107 7.49 6.07 -0.73
C PHE A 107 6.08 6.03 -1.34
N ASP A 108 5.06 6.26 -0.53
CA ASP A 108 3.68 6.04 -0.92
C ASP A 108 2.82 7.29 -0.65
N HIS A 109 1.90 7.59 -1.55
CA HIS A 109 1.07 8.78 -1.52
C HIS A 109 -0.28 8.51 -0.89
N LYS A 110 -0.74 9.43 -0.04
CA LYS A 110 -2.06 9.35 0.58
C LYS A 110 -2.76 10.71 0.54
N THR A 111 -3.94 10.77 -0.04
CA THR A 111 -4.80 11.95 0.04
C THR A 111 -5.68 11.84 1.28
N LYS A 112 -5.74 12.91 2.07
CA LYS A 112 -6.49 13.01 3.32
C LYS A 112 -7.19 14.37 3.41
N SER A 113 -8.13 14.53 4.35
CA SER A 113 -8.73 15.83 4.66
C SER A 113 -7.87 16.71 5.56
N LYS A 114 -6.97 16.10 6.35
CA LYS A 114 -6.00 16.77 7.24
C LYS A 114 -4.77 15.91 7.44
N ALA A 115 -3.69 16.49 7.99
CA ALA A 115 -2.52 15.73 8.40
C ALA A 115 -2.92 14.65 9.43
N PRO A 116 -2.46 13.41 9.29
CA PRO A 116 -2.77 12.34 10.24
C PRO A 116 -1.95 12.49 11.52
N GLU A 117 -2.52 12.10 12.63
CA GLU A 117 -1.83 11.97 13.92
C GLU A 117 -1.06 10.65 14.01
N GLU A 118 -1.62 9.58 13.41
CA GLU A 118 -1.05 8.24 13.43
C GLU A 118 -1.13 7.56 12.06
N THR A 119 -0.22 6.60 11.84
CA THR A 119 -0.24 5.76 10.63
C THR A 119 -1.30 4.67 10.77
N HIS A 120 -2.25 4.66 9.86
CA HIS A 120 -3.27 3.61 9.80
C HIS A 120 -2.65 2.22 9.55
N SER A 121 -3.13 1.19 10.27
CA SER A 121 -2.61 -0.19 10.23
C SER A 121 -2.55 -0.79 8.82
N ALA A 122 -3.50 -0.45 7.94
CA ALA A 122 -3.51 -0.89 6.56
C ALA A 122 -2.36 -0.28 5.72
N TYR A 123 -1.97 0.96 6.01
CA TYR A 123 -0.82 1.60 5.35
C TYR A 123 0.49 1.02 5.89
N GLN A 124 0.57 0.76 7.19
CA GLN A 124 1.68 0.05 7.80
C GLN A 124 1.94 -1.29 7.10
N LEU A 125 0.90 -2.13 6.95
CA LEU A 125 1.02 -3.42 6.26
C LEU A 125 1.43 -3.26 4.78
N GLN A 126 0.90 -2.25 4.10
CA GLN A 126 1.27 -1.95 2.71
C GLN A 126 2.77 -1.68 2.59
N LEU A 127 3.32 -0.85 3.47
CA LEU A 127 4.75 -0.51 3.49
C LEU A 127 5.62 -1.68 3.93
N ASP A 128 5.17 -2.50 4.90
CA ASP A 128 5.86 -3.74 5.29
C ASP A 128 6.04 -4.65 4.08
N VAL A 129 4.97 -4.85 3.29
CA VAL A 129 5.00 -5.67 2.06
C VAL A 129 5.94 -5.07 1.01
N TYR A 130 5.91 -3.76 0.80
CA TYR A 130 6.78 -3.13 -0.19
C TYR A 130 8.25 -3.23 0.17
N SER A 131 8.59 -2.98 1.44
CA SER A 131 9.96 -3.13 1.95
C SER A 131 10.44 -4.60 1.89
N PHE A 132 9.58 -5.55 2.24
CA PHE A 132 9.86 -6.97 2.08
C PHE A 132 10.14 -7.34 0.62
N LEU A 133 9.30 -6.87 -0.30
CA LEU A 133 9.47 -7.13 -1.73
C LEU A 133 10.77 -6.53 -2.28
N LEU A 134 11.17 -5.33 -1.86
CA LEU A 134 12.47 -4.77 -2.22
C LEU A 134 13.60 -5.69 -1.77
N LYS A 135 13.58 -6.14 -0.51
CA LYS A 135 14.60 -7.02 0.05
C LYS A 135 14.74 -8.33 -0.71
N VAL A 136 13.63 -9.03 -0.98
CA VAL A 136 13.66 -10.34 -1.64
C VAL A 136 13.98 -10.26 -3.14
N ASN A 137 13.84 -9.06 -3.74
CA ASN A 137 14.27 -8.80 -5.12
C ASN A 137 15.72 -8.27 -5.21
N GLY A 138 16.49 -8.32 -4.10
CA GLY A 138 17.91 -8.01 -4.10
C GLY A 138 18.26 -6.53 -4.02
N TYR A 139 17.29 -5.65 -3.77
CA TYR A 139 17.58 -4.24 -3.57
C TYR A 139 18.23 -4.01 -2.20
N LYS A 140 19.24 -3.13 -2.15
CA LYS A 140 19.77 -2.64 -0.89
C LYS A 140 18.71 -1.78 -0.23
N THR A 141 18.06 -2.31 0.80
CA THR A 141 16.94 -1.66 1.49
C THR A 141 17.11 -1.71 3.00
N THR A 142 16.29 -0.97 3.73
CA THR A 142 16.29 -0.89 5.20
C THR A 142 14.86 -0.98 5.72
N ASN A 143 14.71 -1.11 7.05
CA ASN A 143 13.40 -1.17 7.71
C ASN A 143 12.71 0.21 7.81
N LYS A 144 12.79 1.00 6.73
CA LYS A 144 12.18 2.31 6.61
C LYS A 144 11.33 2.40 5.36
N ALA A 145 10.29 3.19 5.44
CA ALA A 145 9.44 3.62 4.34
C ALA A 145 8.88 5.01 4.65
N TYR A 146 8.29 5.67 3.68
CA TYR A 146 7.70 6.98 3.87
C TYR A 146 6.28 7.05 3.35
N LEU A 147 5.43 7.80 4.06
CA LEU A 147 4.08 8.18 3.63
C LEU A 147 4.04 9.69 3.44
N ALA A 148 3.67 10.12 2.25
CA ALA A 148 3.40 11.51 1.95
C ALA A 148 1.88 11.73 1.96
N TYR A 149 1.41 12.51 2.92
CA TYR A 149 0.00 12.85 3.10
C TYR A 149 -0.29 14.20 2.48
N TYR A 150 -1.19 14.23 1.50
CA TYR A 150 -1.64 15.43 0.82
C TYR A 150 -3.02 15.82 1.32
N TYR A 151 -3.18 17.04 1.75
CA TYR A 151 -4.43 17.56 2.29
C TYR A 151 -4.61 19.04 1.92
N PRO A 152 -5.87 19.48 1.72
CA PRO A 152 -6.16 20.89 1.45
C PRO A 152 -6.01 21.73 2.71
N ASP A 153 -5.77 23.01 2.52
CA ASP A 153 -5.94 24.03 3.57
C ASP A 153 -7.38 24.55 3.57
N ASP A 154 -7.78 25.17 4.67
CA ASP A 154 -9.02 25.95 4.72
C ASP A 154 -8.85 27.20 3.82
N CYS A 155 -9.79 27.39 2.91
CA CYS A 155 -9.71 28.46 1.93
C CYS A 155 -11.07 28.94 1.43
N ASP A 156 -11.12 30.13 0.90
CA ASP A 156 -12.24 30.58 0.05
C ASP A 156 -12.10 29.93 -1.33
N ILE A 157 -13.01 29.03 -1.69
CA ILE A 157 -12.90 28.17 -2.89
C ILE A 157 -12.66 28.98 -4.19
N HIS A 158 -13.18 30.20 -4.27
CA HIS A 158 -13.02 31.07 -5.45
C HIS A 158 -11.61 31.66 -5.61
N THR A 159 -10.78 31.61 -4.57
CA THR A 159 -9.37 32.07 -4.61
C THR A 159 -8.37 30.98 -4.94
N GLY A 160 -8.82 29.73 -4.97
CA GLY A 160 -7.99 28.55 -5.16
C GLY A 160 -7.89 27.75 -3.86
N MET A 161 -7.22 26.59 -3.96
CA MET A 161 -7.04 25.69 -2.83
C MET A 161 -5.58 25.23 -2.80
N ASP A 162 -4.86 25.59 -1.76
CA ASP A 162 -3.51 25.14 -1.53
C ASP A 162 -3.51 23.69 -1.01
N ILE A 163 -2.58 22.90 -1.50
CA ILE A 163 -2.37 21.52 -1.07
C ILE A 163 -1.09 21.46 -0.25
N HIS A 164 -1.23 21.04 0.98
CA HIS A 164 -0.11 20.77 1.87
C HIS A 164 0.33 19.31 1.77
N CYS A 165 1.57 19.06 2.18
CA CYS A 165 2.13 17.73 2.27
C CYS A 165 2.87 17.57 3.60
N ALA A 166 2.53 16.52 4.34
CA ALA A 166 3.30 16.03 5.48
C ALA A 166 3.94 14.69 5.12
N VAL A 167 5.25 14.54 5.40
CA VAL A 167 5.96 13.28 5.17
C VAL A 167 6.26 12.62 6.51
N VAL A 168 5.89 11.36 6.65
CA VAL A 168 6.07 10.56 7.85
C VAL A 168 6.98 9.38 7.55
N GLU A 169 8.07 9.22 8.31
CA GLU A 169 8.88 8.01 8.29
C GLU A 169 8.15 6.89 9.04
N VAL A 170 8.08 5.72 8.45
CA VAL A 170 7.42 4.54 9.00
C VAL A 170 8.43 3.40 9.11
N LYS A 171 8.59 2.85 10.30
CA LYS A 171 9.40 1.65 10.53
C LYS A 171 8.67 0.42 10.00
N THR A 172 9.30 -0.33 9.09
CA THR A 172 8.71 -1.53 8.47
C THR A 172 9.17 -2.83 9.14
N ASN A 173 8.38 -3.89 8.97
CA ASN A 173 8.60 -5.18 9.60
C ASN A 173 8.45 -6.34 8.60
N TYR A 174 9.57 -6.93 8.18
CA TYR A 174 9.61 -8.07 7.26
C TYR A 174 9.03 -9.36 7.85
N ASP A 175 9.26 -9.61 9.16
CA ASP A 175 8.79 -10.82 9.83
C ASP A 175 7.26 -10.87 9.89
N ARG A 176 6.62 -9.71 9.98
CA ARG A 176 5.16 -9.62 9.88
C ARG A 176 4.66 -10.16 8.54
N VAL A 177 5.33 -9.81 7.44
CA VAL A 177 4.95 -10.26 6.09
C VAL A 177 5.09 -11.77 5.95
N LEU A 178 6.20 -12.34 6.44
CA LEU A 178 6.42 -13.80 6.43
C LEU A 178 5.32 -14.54 7.21
N LYS A 179 4.99 -14.07 8.41
CA LYS A 179 3.89 -14.64 9.22
C LYS A 179 2.54 -14.57 8.49
N LEU A 180 2.28 -13.46 7.80
CA LEU A 180 1.04 -13.30 7.02
C LEU A 180 0.99 -14.22 5.81
N LEU A 181 2.11 -14.45 5.12
CA LEU A 181 2.19 -15.40 4.01
C LEU A 181 1.97 -16.84 4.48
N GLN A 182 2.57 -17.23 5.61
CA GLN A 182 2.33 -18.54 6.22
C GLN A 182 0.84 -18.73 6.60
N ARG A 183 0.23 -17.71 7.21
CA ARG A 183 -1.19 -17.73 7.55
C ARG A 183 -2.07 -17.79 6.31
N ALA A 184 -1.76 -17.01 5.27
CA ALA A 184 -2.46 -17.05 4.00
C ALA A 184 -2.39 -18.45 3.37
N ASN A 185 -1.20 -19.07 3.35
CA ASN A 185 -1.01 -20.42 2.85
C ASN A 185 -1.89 -21.44 3.58
N LYS A 186 -1.94 -21.37 4.92
CA LYS A 186 -2.81 -22.25 5.73
C LYS A 186 -4.30 -22.06 5.40
N ILE A 187 -4.75 -20.81 5.25
CA ILE A 187 -6.14 -20.48 4.94
C ILE A 187 -6.52 -20.96 3.53
N LEU A 188 -5.66 -20.74 2.54
CA LEU A 188 -5.95 -21.05 1.14
C LEU A 188 -5.95 -22.56 0.83
N ASN A 189 -5.25 -23.35 1.63
CA ASN A 189 -5.20 -24.82 1.53
C ASN A 189 -6.20 -25.53 2.45
N GLY A 190 -6.93 -24.80 3.29
CA GLY A 190 -7.95 -25.34 4.19
C GLY A 190 -9.37 -25.12 3.69
N ASP A 191 -10.32 -25.57 4.50
CA ASP A 191 -11.73 -25.31 4.32
C ASP A 191 -12.05 -23.81 4.47
N ILE A 192 -13.25 -23.39 4.02
CA ILE A 192 -13.72 -22.04 4.20
C ILE A 192 -13.71 -21.63 5.68
N PRO A 193 -12.95 -20.60 6.08
CA PRO A 193 -12.85 -20.25 7.49
C PRO A 193 -14.11 -19.58 8.02
N HIS A 194 -14.25 -19.54 9.34
CA HIS A 194 -15.26 -18.69 9.99
C HIS A 194 -15.01 -17.21 9.71
N SER A 195 -16.09 -16.44 9.67
CA SER A 195 -15.99 -14.98 9.58
C SER A 195 -15.46 -14.39 10.88
N SER A 196 -14.80 -13.21 10.78
CA SER A 196 -14.56 -12.40 11.97
C SER A 196 -15.88 -11.97 12.60
N LYS A 197 -15.91 -11.89 13.95
CA LYS A 197 -17.12 -11.54 14.71
C LYS A 197 -17.75 -10.22 14.26
N ASP A 198 -16.92 -9.24 13.91
CA ASP A 198 -17.34 -7.89 13.55
C ASP A 198 -17.38 -7.64 12.04
N CYS A 199 -17.29 -8.69 11.22
CA CYS A 199 -17.36 -8.55 9.78
C CYS A 199 -18.79 -8.24 9.29
N ASN A 200 -19.09 -6.98 9.05
CA ASN A 200 -20.38 -6.54 8.57
C ASN A 200 -20.79 -7.16 7.22
N PHE A 201 -19.83 -7.43 6.33
CA PHE A 201 -20.09 -8.08 5.05
C PHE A 201 -20.57 -9.53 5.20
N CYS A 202 -20.03 -10.28 6.16
CA CYS A 202 -20.48 -11.64 6.45
C CYS A 202 -21.79 -11.66 7.21
N LYS A 203 -22.08 -10.66 8.03
CA LYS A 203 -23.37 -10.50 8.71
C LYS A 203 -24.51 -10.19 7.73
N TRP A 204 -24.22 -9.39 6.68
CA TRP A 204 -25.21 -8.99 5.66
C TRP A 204 -25.52 -10.09 4.65
N LYS A 205 -24.56 -10.93 4.31
CA LYS A 205 -24.73 -12.06 3.40
C LYS A 205 -24.76 -13.35 4.19
N ILE A 206 -25.96 -13.86 4.46
CA ILE A 206 -26.16 -15.31 4.60
C ILE A 206 -25.94 -15.88 3.19
N ILE A 207 -24.69 -16.04 2.78
CA ILE A 207 -24.37 -16.75 1.56
C ILE A 207 -24.63 -18.23 1.90
N LYS A 208 -25.77 -18.73 1.50
CA LYS A 208 -25.96 -20.18 1.35
C LYS A 208 -25.05 -20.59 0.19
N ILE A 209 -23.91 -21.18 0.53
CA ILE A 209 -22.99 -21.86 -0.39
C ILE A 209 -23.42 -23.30 -0.47
#